data_2529785dd330bc5133b70904b1f5281e
#
_entry.id   2529785dd330bc5133b70904b1f5281e
#
_cell.length_a   1.000
_cell.length_b   1.000
_cell.length_c   1.000
_cell.angle_alpha   90.00
_cell.angle_beta   90.00
_cell.angle_gamma   90.00
#
_symmetry.space_group_name_H-M   'P 1'
#
loop_
_entity.id
_entity.type
_entity.pdbx_description
1 polymer ?
#
loop_
_entity_poly.entity_id
_entity_poly.type
_entity_poly.pdbx_seq_one_letter_code
_entity_poly.pdbx_strand_id
1 'polypeptide(L)'
;MTRKCYQLRQLFFGTALALMTGHAAAADFSSYKAVKIVYGMNTIDFGPPATHGTVILGWRENFNAHGFGVAIFYLNNQKGPVSGLQSDDRLGLVSVWDGRQEELTVRISGSADCVLHDFRLLISNEHKPSLLVLADRQMGETFIDQETVTFKIYTLKQNKEQMPGAPTYFFDLTEQRTAKRKYCDVENAFRDELGLNDNGNDR
;
A
#
# COMPACT_ATOMS: atom_id res chain seq x y z
N MET A 1 37.27 -67.00 31.74
CA MET A 1 36.90 -65.58 31.89
C MET A 1 36.70 -64.99 30.50
N THR A 2 35.43 -64.94 30.02
CA THR A 2 35.05 -64.55 28.66
C THR A 2 34.36 -63.17 28.73
N ARG A 3 34.99 -62.13 28.17
CA ARG A 3 34.41 -60.79 28.05
C ARG A 3 33.57 -60.71 26.77
N LYS A 4 32.26 -60.46 26.96
CA LYS A 4 31.33 -60.13 25.86
C LYS A 4 31.45 -58.65 25.54
N CYS A 5 31.82 -58.30 24.27
CA CYS A 5 31.73 -56.94 23.73
C CYS A 5 30.30 -56.71 23.25
N TYR A 6 29.65 -55.67 23.83
CA TYR A 6 28.37 -55.17 23.31
C TYR A 6 28.64 -54.08 22.29
N GLN A 7 28.27 -54.30 21.06
CA GLN A 7 28.26 -53.26 20.01
C GLN A 7 26.97 -52.45 20.11
N LEU A 8 27.15 -51.16 20.41
CA LEU A 8 26.04 -50.20 20.43
C LEU A 8 25.78 -49.70 19.00
N ARG A 9 24.66 -50.12 18.36
CA ARG A 9 24.21 -49.58 17.09
C ARG A 9 23.54 -48.21 17.34
N GLN A 10 24.17 -47.14 16.94
CA GLN A 10 23.57 -45.82 16.88
C GLN A 10 22.67 -45.71 15.62
N LEU A 11 21.37 -45.62 15.86
CA LEU A 11 20.36 -45.29 14.83
C LEU A 11 20.35 -43.76 14.68
N PHE A 12 20.91 -43.29 13.56
CA PHE A 12 20.74 -41.89 13.12
C PHE A 12 19.33 -41.70 12.55
N PHE A 13 18.43 -41.09 13.32
CA PHE A 13 17.18 -40.56 12.80
C PHE A 13 17.49 -39.20 12.12
N GLY A 14 17.61 -39.23 10.81
CA GLY A 14 17.69 -38.04 10.00
C GLY A 14 16.30 -37.40 9.91
N THR A 15 16.03 -36.36 10.67
CA THR A 15 14.87 -35.49 10.50
C THR A 15 15.07 -34.62 9.26
N ALA A 16 14.42 -34.97 8.14
CA ALA A 16 14.34 -34.12 6.98
C ALA A 16 13.42 -32.91 7.31
N LEU A 17 13.99 -31.75 7.54
CA LEU A 17 13.30 -30.48 7.69
C LEU A 17 12.83 -30.03 6.30
N ALA A 18 11.58 -30.29 5.93
CA ALA A 18 10.98 -29.77 4.71
C ALA A 18 10.76 -28.27 4.87
N LEU A 19 11.61 -27.48 4.26
CA LEU A 19 11.43 -26.03 4.08
C LEU A 19 10.25 -25.82 3.13
N MET A 20 9.05 -25.60 3.69
CA MET A 20 7.91 -25.09 2.93
C MET A 20 8.18 -23.64 2.57
N THR A 21 8.72 -23.37 1.39
CA THR A 21 8.75 -22.04 0.79
C THR A 21 7.34 -21.66 0.38
N GLY A 22 6.60 -21.04 1.29
CA GLY A 22 5.32 -20.41 0.99
C GLY A 22 5.55 -19.29 0.00
N HIS A 23 5.26 -19.52 -1.28
CA HIS A 23 5.16 -18.44 -2.26
C HIS A 23 3.88 -17.68 -1.92
N ALA A 24 4.01 -16.46 -1.40
CA ALA A 24 2.89 -15.55 -1.32
C ALA A 24 2.37 -15.34 -2.75
N ALA A 25 1.12 -15.70 -3.01
CA ALA A 25 0.51 -15.43 -4.31
C ALA A 25 0.50 -13.93 -4.53
N ALA A 26 1.00 -13.49 -5.69
CA ALA A 26 1.00 -12.09 -6.07
C ALA A 26 -0.44 -11.55 -6.06
N ALA A 27 -0.66 -10.32 -5.55
CA ALA A 27 -1.99 -9.72 -5.51
C ALA A 27 -2.60 -9.71 -6.92
N ASP A 28 -3.79 -10.26 -7.04
CA ASP A 28 -4.59 -10.22 -8.26
C ASP A 28 -5.52 -9.02 -8.21
N PHE A 29 -5.42 -8.12 -9.19
CA PHE A 29 -6.23 -6.92 -9.29
C PHE A 29 -7.50 -7.09 -10.14
N SER A 30 -7.76 -8.28 -10.67
CA SER A 30 -8.90 -8.53 -11.59
C SER A 30 -10.27 -8.21 -10.98
N SER A 31 -10.41 -8.37 -9.66
CA SER A 31 -11.63 -8.04 -8.92
C SER A 31 -11.66 -6.59 -8.39
N TYR A 32 -10.72 -5.76 -8.78
CA TYR A 32 -10.59 -4.39 -8.33
C TYR A 32 -10.75 -3.40 -9.47
N LYS A 33 -11.26 -2.22 -9.14
CA LYS A 33 -11.34 -1.07 -10.03
C LYS A 33 -10.58 0.10 -9.43
N ALA A 34 -9.69 0.71 -10.20
CA ALA A 34 -9.04 1.94 -9.79
C ALA A 34 -10.05 3.10 -9.74
N VAL A 35 -9.98 3.88 -8.68
CA VAL A 35 -10.86 5.05 -8.48
C VAL A 35 -10.16 6.28 -9.03
N LYS A 36 -10.88 7.07 -9.81
CA LYS A 36 -10.40 8.38 -10.24
C LYS A 36 -10.39 9.34 -9.07
N ILE A 37 -9.21 9.85 -8.71
CA ILE A 37 -9.01 10.89 -7.68
C ILE A 37 -8.62 12.18 -8.40
N VAL A 38 -9.39 13.24 -8.16
CA VAL A 38 -9.11 14.58 -8.72
C VAL A 38 -8.71 15.56 -7.61
N TYR A 39 -8.08 16.66 -7.96
CA TYR A 39 -7.76 17.71 -6.99
C TYR A 39 -9.02 18.20 -6.26
N GLY A 40 -8.89 18.39 -4.94
CA GLY A 40 -9.99 18.71 -4.05
C GLY A 40 -10.50 17.51 -3.28
N MET A 41 -11.79 17.53 -2.93
CA MET A 41 -12.45 16.49 -2.13
C MET A 41 -13.10 15.44 -3.04
N ASN A 42 -12.80 14.18 -2.76
CA ASN A 42 -13.36 13.02 -3.46
C ASN A 42 -14.11 12.15 -2.45
N THR A 43 -15.41 11.95 -2.62
CA THR A 43 -16.19 11.02 -1.81
C THR A 43 -16.01 9.61 -2.34
N ILE A 44 -15.61 8.69 -1.47
CA ILE A 44 -15.23 7.31 -1.82
C ILE A 44 -16.03 6.32 -0.97
N ASP A 45 -16.47 5.24 -1.60
CA ASP A 45 -16.89 4.04 -0.89
C ASP A 45 -15.72 3.05 -0.86
N PHE A 46 -15.06 2.95 0.30
CA PHE A 46 -13.89 2.08 0.45
C PHE A 46 -14.27 0.59 0.53
N GLY A 47 -15.55 0.25 0.65
CA GLY A 47 -15.94 -1.12 0.97
C GLY A 47 -15.45 -1.57 2.36
N PRO A 48 -15.61 -2.88 2.71
CA PRO A 48 -15.22 -3.37 4.02
C PRO A 48 -13.69 -3.23 4.26
N PRO A 49 -13.26 -3.01 5.52
CA PRO A 49 -14.05 -2.96 6.74
C PRO A 49 -14.71 -1.60 7.01
N ALA A 50 -14.58 -0.65 6.12
CA ALA A 50 -15.17 0.68 6.18
C ALA A 50 -15.96 0.93 4.89
N THR A 51 -16.97 1.80 4.91
CA THR A 51 -17.77 2.09 3.73
C THR A 51 -17.48 3.47 3.17
N HIS A 52 -17.89 4.53 3.84
CA HIS A 52 -17.82 5.87 3.29
C HIS A 52 -16.63 6.65 3.82
N GLY A 53 -15.96 7.33 2.92
CA GLY A 53 -14.84 8.18 3.27
C GLY A 53 -14.59 9.28 2.25
N THR A 54 -13.52 10.01 2.48
CA THR A 54 -13.12 11.15 1.68
C THR A 54 -11.61 11.07 1.42
N VAL A 55 -11.22 11.25 0.17
CA VAL A 55 -9.83 11.49 -0.20
C VAL A 55 -9.69 12.95 -0.57
N ILE A 56 -8.77 13.66 0.09
CA ILE A 56 -8.44 15.03 -0.25
C ILE A 56 -7.11 15.02 -0.98
N LEU A 57 -7.11 15.43 -2.25
CA LEU A 57 -5.90 15.62 -3.03
C LEU A 57 -5.63 17.13 -3.16
N GLY A 58 -4.54 17.57 -2.56
CA GLY A 58 -4.07 18.96 -2.62
C GLY A 58 -2.81 19.08 -3.46
N TRP A 59 -2.55 20.30 -3.97
CA TRP A 59 -1.31 20.64 -4.65
C TRP A 59 -0.46 21.53 -3.77
N ARG A 60 0.83 21.23 -3.67
CA ARG A 60 1.82 22.10 -3.06
C ARG A 60 2.68 22.73 -4.15
N GLU A 61 2.49 24.04 -4.32
CA GLU A 61 3.28 24.85 -5.25
C GLU A 61 4.67 25.12 -4.66
N ASN A 62 5.69 24.97 -5.50
CA ASN A 62 7.09 25.26 -5.16
C ASN A 62 7.68 26.40 -6.01
N PHE A 63 6.86 27.01 -6.88
CA PHE A 63 7.29 28.02 -7.86
C PHE A 63 8.40 27.51 -8.81
N ASN A 64 8.46 26.20 -9.04
CA ASN A 64 9.36 25.54 -9.98
C ASN A 64 8.69 24.24 -10.51
N ALA A 65 9.39 23.49 -11.37
CA ALA A 65 8.88 22.26 -11.96
C ALA A 65 8.70 21.09 -10.96
N HIS A 66 8.95 21.30 -9.66
CA HIS A 66 8.92 20.25 -8.63
C HIS A 66 7.82 20.47 -7.59
N GLY A 67 6.72 21.13 -7.95
CA GLY A 67 5.50 21.09 -7.18
C GLY A 67 5.01 19.64 -7.03
N PHE A 68 4.21 19.35 -6.01
CA PHE A 68 3.75 17.99 -5.78
C PHE A 68 2.33 17.90 -5.20
N GLY A 69 1.66 16.81 -5.53
CA GLY A 69 0.38 16.45 -4.94
C GLY A 69 0.55 15.80 -3.57
N VAL A 70 -0.45 16.01 -2.70
CA VAL A 70 -0.56 15.35 -1.40
C VAL A 70 -1.97 14.83 -1.23
N ALA A 71 -2.10 13.51 -1.07
CA ALA A 71 -3.36 12.86 -0.79
C ALA A 71 -3.47 12.51 0.70
N ILE A 72 -4.64 12.77 1.28
CA ILE A 72 -5.00 12.41 2.65
C ILE A 72 -6.30 11.62 2.60
N PHE A 73 -6.36 10.52 3.35
CA PHE A 73 -7.49 9.61 3.38
C PHE A 73 -8.25 9.74 4.70
N TYR A 74 -9.57 9.82 4.62
CA TYR A 74 -10.45 9.89 5.78
C TYR A 74 -11.59 8.89 5.65
N LEU A 75 -12.06 8.39 6.79
CA LEU A 75 -13.34 7.69 6.90
C LEU A 75 -14.34 8.56 7.63
N ASN A 76 -15.58 8.56 7.13
CA ASN A 76 -16.68 9.32 7.71
C ASN A 76 -17.23 8.59 8.95
N ASN A 77 -17.84 9.33 9.86
CA ASN A 77 -18.59 8.81 11.02
C ASN A 77 -17.77 7.91 11.97
N GLN A 78 -16.49 8.26 12.19
CA GLN A 78 -15.68 7.54 13.18
C GLN A 78 -16.09 7.93 14.60
N LYS A 79 -16.76 7.00 15.30
CA LYS A 79 -17.07 7.12 16.72
C LYS A 79 -15.79 6.91 17.52
N GLY A 80 -15.25 7.97 18.12
CA GLY A 80 -14.08 7.89 19.00
C GLY A 80 -14.45 8.19 20.45
N PRO A 81 -13.70 7.64 21.43
CA PRO A 81 -13.93 7.84 22.86
C PRO A 81 -13.50 9.21 23.41
N VAL A 82 -13.21 10.19 22.55
CA VAL A 82 -12.78 11.51 23.03
C VAL A 82 -13.96 12.20 23.68
N SER A 83 -14.02 12.10 25.01
CA SER A 83 -14.99 12.79 25.86
C SER A 83 -14.96 14.30 25.58
N GLY A 84 -16.12 14.86 25.23
CA GLY A 84 -16.34 16.31 25.12
C GLY A 84 -16.52 16.84 23.69
N LEU A 85 -16.27 16.08 22.64
CA LEU A 85 -16.61 16.46 21.27
C LEU A 85 -17.81 15.62 20.79
N GLN A 86 -18.99 16.15 20.94
CA GLN A 86 -20.24 15.58 20.41
C GLN A 86 -20.44 16.01 18.95
N SER A 87 -19.75 15.41 18.01
CA SER A 87 -20.20 15.50 16.62
C SER A 87 -20.13 14.12 15.99
N ASP A 88 -21.24 13.67 15.43
CA ASP A 88 -21.33 12.45 14.64
C ASP A 88 -20.62 12.59 13.28
N ASP A 89 -20.08 13.78 12.98
CA ASP A 89 -19.48 14.15 11.69
C ASP A 89 -17.95 14.12 11.70
N ARG A 90 -17.34 13.27 12.53
CA ARG A 90 -15.88 13.19 12.59
C ARG A 90 -15.31 12.44 11.40
N LEU A 91 -14.32 13.07 10.78
CA LEU A 91 -13.46 12.41 9.82
C LEU A 91 -12.34 11.69 10.58
N GLY A 92 -12.33 10.36 10.51
CA GLY A 92 -11.23 9.56 11.04
C GLY A 92 -10.11 9.49 10.02
N LEU A 93 -8.92 9.95 10.37
CA LEU A 93 -7.75 9.84 9.51
C LEU A 93 -7.40 8.37 9.28
N VAL A 94 -7.10 8.01 8.02
CA VAL A 94 -6.58 6.71 7.63
C VAL A 94 -5.11 6.88 7.26
N SER A 95 -4.24 6.32 8.05
CA SER A 95 -2.80 6.35 7.81
C SER A 95 -2.33 5.22 6.92
N VAL A 96 -1.09 5.30 6.46
CA VAL A 96 -0.38 4.26 5.71
C VAL A 96 0.73 3.71 6.60
N TRP A 97 0.75 2.40 6.82
CA TRP A 97 1.69 1.72 7.69
C TRP A 97 2.57 0.74 6.90
N ASP A 98 3.87 0.95 6.90
CA ASP A 98 4.82 0.09 6.16
C ASP A 98 5.49 -1.00 7.01
N GLY A 99 5.00 -1.21 8.23
CA GLY A 99 5.56 -2.14 9.22
C GLY A 99 6.61 -1.50 10.14
N ARG A 100 7.03 -0.26 9.89
CA ARG A 100 8.04 0.47 10.67
C ARG A 100 7.59 1.86 11.09
N GLN A 101 6.97 2.57 10.15
CA GLN A 101 6.53 3.96 10.36
C GLN A 101 5.11 4.17 9.85
N GLU A 102 4.45 5.13 10.44
CA GLU A 102 3.14 5.61 10.05
C GLU A 102 3.29 6.89 9.21
N GLU A 103 2.66 6.91 8.05
CA GLU A 103 2.56 8.09 7.20
C GLU A 103 1.10 8.54 7.10
N LEU A 104 0.87 9.84 7.29
CA LEU A 104 -0.47 10.43 7.29
C LEU A 104 -0.88 10.93 5.90
N THR A 105 0.06 10.97 4.97
CA THR A 105 -0.14 11.49 3.62
C THR A 105 0.55 10.63 2.58
N VAL A 106 0.01 10.61 1.37
CA VAL A 106 0.65 10.03 0.19
C VAL A 106 1.04 11.15 -0.76
N ARG A 107 2.30 11.13 -1.18
CA ARG A 107 2.85 12.13 -2.09
C ARG A 107 2.78 11.66 -3.53
N ILE A 108 2.44 12.60 -4.43
CA ILE A 108 2.54 12.44 -5.87
C ILE A 108 3.57 13.46 -6.35
N SER A 109 4.65 13.03 -6.97
CA SER A 109 5.71 13.95 -7.37
C SER A 109 6.50 13.46 -8.58
N GLY A 110 7.07 14.39 -9.28
CA GLY A 110 7.87 14.14 -10.47
C GLY A 110 8.47 15.43 -11.02
N SER A 111 8.73 15.40 -12.29
CA SER A 111 9.09 16.56 -13.10
C SER A 111 8.04 16.78 -14.19
N ALA A 112 8.25 17.78 -15.05
CA ALA A 112 7.41 18.00 -16.23
C ALA A 112 7.41 16.80 -17.21
N ASP A 113 8.49 16.00 -17.20
CA ASP A 113 8.71 14.93 -18.16
C ASP A 113 8.29 13.54 -17.61
N CYS A 114 8.48 13.30 -16.31
CA CYS A 114 8.23 11.99 -15.69
C CYS A 114 7.67 12.10 -14.28
N VAL A 115 6.63 11.34 -13.99
CA VAL A 115 6.11 11.13 -12.64
C VAL A 115 6.95 10.07 -11.94
N LEU A 116 7.49 10.39 -10.74
CA LEU A 116 8.37 9.52 -9.97
C LEU A 116 7.65 8.74 -8.88
N HIS A 117 6.62 9.36 -8.31
CA HIS A 117 5.82 8.81 -7.21
C HIS A 117 4.36 9.06 -7.49
N ASP A 118 3.55 8.02 -7.43
CA ASP A 118 2.11 8.12 -7.58
C ASP A 118 1.40 6.96 -6.89
N PHE A 119 0.07 7.00 -6.83
CA PHE A 119 -0.73 5.95 -6.23
C PHE A 119 -1.96 5.58 -7.07
N ARG A 120 -2.49 4.39 -6.80
CA ARG A 120 -3.82 3.96 -7.22
C ARG A 120 -4.59 3.48 -5.99
N LEU A 121 -5.79 4.04 -5.81
CA LEU A 121 -6.77 3.52 -4.86
C LEU A 121 -7.66 2.54 -5.59
N LEU A 122 -7.71 1.29 -5.13
CA LEU A 122 -8.45 0.21 -5.77
C LEU A 122 -9.60 -0.23 -4.88
N ILE A 123 -10.81 -0.24 -5.42
CA ILE A 123 -12.02 -0.69 -4.74
C ILE A 123 -12.46 -2.02 -5.35
N SER A 124 -12.79 -2.97 -4.47
CA SER A 124 -13.24 -4.30 -4.90
C SER A 124 -14.69 -4.33 -5.31
N ASN A 125 -14.97 -5.01 -6.42
CA ASN A 125 -16.35 -5.36 -6.82
C ASN A 125 -16.91 -6.56 -6.04
N GLU A 126 -16.08 -7.26 -5.26
CA GLU A 126 -16.41 -8.49 -4.52
C GLU A 126 -16.43 -8.29 -3.00
N HIS A 127 -16.64 -7.06 -2.54
CA HIS A 127 -16.63 -6.71 -1.11
C HIS A 127 -15.33 -7.11 -0.37
N LYS A 128 -14.20 -7.12 -1.05
CA LYS A 128 -12.87 -7.24 -0.43
C LYS A 128 -12.42 -5.88 0.10
N PRO A 129 -11.48 -5.83 1.06
CA PRO A 129 -10.88 -4.57 1.51
C PRO A 129 -10.25 -3.80 0.35
N SER A 130 -10.36 -2.47 0.39
CA SER A 130 -9.67 -1.60 -0.56
C SER A 130 -8.17 -1.77 -0.50
N LEU A 131 -7.53 -1.58 -1.65
CA LEU A 131 -6.07 -1.55 -1.76
C LEU A 131 -5.61 -0.14 -2.09
N LEU A 132 -4.47 0.24 -1.52
CA LEU A 132 -3.70 1.39 -1.92
C LEU A 132 -2.39 0.86 -2.53
N VAL A 133 -2.15 1.18 -3.79
CA VAL A 133 -0.92 0.77 -4.49
C VAL A 133 -0.08 2.01 -4.74
N LEU A 134 1.09 2.09 -4.12
CA LEU A 134 2.07 3.15 -4.36
C LEU A 134 3.10 2.66 -5.37
N ALA A 135 3.51 3.52 -6.28
CA ALA A 135 4.63 3.30 -7.17
C ALA A 135 5.71 4.34 -6.91
N ASP A 136 6.90 3.87 -6.60
CA ASP A 136 8.07 4.68 -6.30
C ASP A 136 9.19 4.34 -7.29
N ARG A 137 9.57 5.28 -8.15
CA ARG A 137 10.73 5.15 -9.01
C ARG A 137 11.99 5.62 -8.27
N GLN A 138 13.06 4.84 -8.36
CA GLN A 138 14.37 5.27 -7.86
C GLN A 138 14.84 6.52 -8.60
N MET A 139 15.52 7.40 -7.89
CA MET A 139 16.13 8.58 -8.51
C MET A 139 17.37 8.14 -9.30
N GLY A 140 17.44 8.53 -10.58
CA GLY A 140 18.63 8.41 -11.41
C GLY A 140 19.55 9.63 -11.26
N GLU A 141 20.45 9.83 -12.21
CA GLU A 141 21.27 11.05 -12.28
C GLU A 141 20.40 12.27 -12.63
N THR A 142 19.36 12.03 -13.45
CA THR A 142 18.37 13.02 -13.86
C THR A 142 16.94 12.54 -13.66
N PHE A 143 15.97 13.46 -13.74
CA PHE A 143 14.55 13.14 -13.63
C PHE A 143 14.00 12.30 -14.80
N ILE A 144 14.66 12.34 -15.97
CA ILE A 144 14.22 11.63 -17.17
C ILE A 144 14.84 10.21 -17.31
N ASP A 145 15.73 9.84 -16.41
CA ASP A 145 16.36 8.52 -16.48
C ASP A 145 15.34 7.41 -16.23
N GLN A 146 15.49 6.34 -16.99
CA GLN A 146 14.72 5.13 -16.71
C GLN A 146 15.34 4.39 -15.53
N GLU A 147 14.58 4.23 -14.45
CA GLU A 147 15.04 3.55 -13.25
C GLU A 147 14.04 2.54 -12.72
N THR A 148 14.49 1.78 -11.74
CA THR A 148 13.68 0.74 -11.10
C THR A 148 12.47 1.34 -10.40
N VAL A 149 11.29 0.78 -10.65
CA VAL A 149 10.05 1.12 -9.95
C VAL A 149 9.73 0.04 -8.92
N THR A 150 9.43 0.45 -7.71
CA THR A 150 8.94 -0.40 -6.64
C THR A 150 7.47 -0.12 -6.40
N PHE A 151 6.64 -1.16 -6.42
CA PHE A 151 5.24 -1.09 -6.03
C PHE A 151 5.09 -1.58 -4.60
N LYS A 152 4.42 -0.80 -3.76
CA LYS A 152 4.00 -1.17 -2.41
C LYS A 152 2.49 -1.28 -2.39
N ILE A 153 1.98 -2.45 -2.02
CA ILE A 153 0.55 -2.76 -2.00
C ILE A 153 0.10 -2.83 -0.55
N TYR A 154 -0.82 -1.96 -0.20
CA TYR A 154 -1.38 -1.85 1.13
C TYR A 154 -2.84 -2.26 1.11
N THR A 155 -3.27 -2.94 2.15
CA THR A 155 -4.66 -3.35 2.34
C THR A 155 -5.29 -2.53 3.46
N LEU A 156 -6.50 -1.99 3.24
CA LEU A 156 -7.24 -1.30 4.29
C LEU A 156 -7.62 -2.28 5.40
N LYS A 157 -7.17 -1.99 6.63
CA LYS A 157 -7.42 -2.79 7.82
C LYS A 157 -8.09 -1.98 8.92
N GLN A 158 -8.78 -2.69 9.80
CA GLN A 158 -9.32 -2.16 11.05
C GLN A 158 -8.51 -2.69 12.23
N ASN A 159 -8.13 -1.82 13.15
CA ASN A 159 -7.53 -2.17 14.44
C ASN A 159 -8.61 -2.73 15.38
N LYS A 160 -9.01 -3.98 15.18
CA LYS A 160 -10.05 -4.66 15.98
C LYS A 160 -9.64 -4.87 17.43
N GLU A 161 -8.34 -5.00 17.68
CA GLU A 161 -7.78 -5.23 19.01
C GLU A 161 -7.67 -3.93 19.82
N GLN A 162 -7.98 -2.78 19.23
CA GLN A 162 -7.93 -1.47 19.87
C GLN A 162 -6.57 -1.20 20.54
N MET A 163 -5.48 -1.61 19.88
CA MET A 163 -4.13 -1.40 20.40
C MET A 163 -3.90 0.09 20.65
N PRO A 164 -3.49 0.48 21.87
CA PRO A 164 -3.20 1.87 22.18
C PRO A 164 -2.10 2.44 21.26
N GLY A 165 -2.32 3.65 20.76
CA GLY A 165 -1.37 4.31 19.86
C GLY A 165 -1.47 3.93 18.39
N ALA A 166 -2.23 2.89 18.04
CA ALA A 166 -2.49 2.54 16.65
C ALA A 166 -3.82 3.16 16.18
N PRO A 167 -3.92 3.59 14.90
CA PRO A 167 -5.15 4.16 14.34
C PRO A 167 -6.27 3.11 14.27
N THR A 168 -7.53 3.58 14.23
CA THR A 168 -8.69 2.68 14.09
C THR A 168 -8.73 2.00 12.74
N TYR A 169 -8.33 2.72 11.68
CA TYR A 169 -8.20 2.21 10.32
C TYR A 169 -6.90 2.69 9.71
N PHE A 170 -6.25 1.82 8.96
CA PHE A 170 -5.00 2.11 8.29
C PHE A 170 -4.81 1.22 7.07
N PHE A 171 -4.05 1.70 6.12
CA PHE A 171 -3.52 0.90 5.02
C PHE A 171 -2.24 0.20 5.47
N ASP A 172 -2.28 -1.12 5.59
CA ASP A 172 -1.17 -1.96 6.05
C ASP A 172 -0.43 -2.57 4.86
N LEU A 173 0.90 -2.46 4.84
CA LEU A 173 1.73 -3.04 3.78
C LEU A 173 1.59 -4.56 3.77
N THR A 174 1.05 -5.10 2.67
CA THR A 174 0.82 -6.53 2.50
C THR A 174 1.74 -7.16 1.48
N GLU A 175 2.22 -6.37 0.52
CA GLU A 175 3.12 -6.87 -0.53
C GLU A 175 4.00 -5.75 -1.07
N GLN A 176 5.21 -6.11 -1.50
CA GLN A 176 6.11 -5.25 -2.25
C GLN A 176 6.61 -5.98 -3.49
N ARG A 177 6.59 -5.31 -4.64
CA ARG A 177 7.07 -5.84 -5.93
C ARG A 177 8.03 -4.85 -6.57
N THR A 178 8.96 -5.37 -7.34
CA THR A 178 9.82 -4.58 -8.22
C THR A 178 9.37 -4.78 -9.66
N ALA A 179 9.26 -3.71 -10.43
CA ALA A 179 8.96 -3.78 -11.86
C ALA A 179 10.03 -4.61 -12.60
N LYS A 180 9.61 -5.33 -13.62
CA LYS A 180 10.52 -6.19 -14.43
C LYS A 180 11.43 -5.37 -15.35
N ARG A 181 10.99 -4.15 -15.69
CA ARG A 181 11.72 -3.20 -16.54
C ARG A 181 11.96 -1.90 -15.79
N LYS A 182 12.87 -1.09 -16.30
CA LYS A 182 13.06 0.29 -15.85
C LYS A 182 12.08 1.22 -16.56
N TYR A 183 11.64 2.26 -15.86
CA TYR A 183 10.70 3.24 -16.38
C TYR A 183 11.16 4.66 -16.02
N CYS A 184 10.89 5.62 -16.91
CA CYS A 184 10.97 7.04 -16.58
C CYS A 184 9.75 7.43 -15.73
N ASP A 185 8.56 7.01 -16.16
CA ASP A 185 7.29 7.40 -15.60
C ASP A 185 6.60 6.20 -14.92
N VAL A 186 6.18 6.37 -13.65
CA VAL A 186 5.49 5.33 -12.91
C VAL A 186 4.08 5.02 -13.46
N GLU A 187 3.48 5.94 -14.23
CA GLU A 187 2.21 5.70 -14.91
C GLU A 187 2.32 4.55 -15.91
N ASN A 188 3.42 4.55 -16.68
CA ASN A 188 3.71 3.45 -17.60
C ASN A 188 3.96 2.14 -16.86
N ALA A 189 4.63 2.20 -15.70
CA ALA A 189 4.86 1.02 -14.88
C ALA A 189 3.55 0.45 -14.29
N PHE A 190 2.62 1.30 -13.81
CA PHE A 190 1.28 0.85 -13.37
C PHE A 190 0.55 0.10 -14.48
N ARG A 191 0.53 0.66 -15.68
CA ARG A 191 -0.16 0.05 -16.82
C ARG A 191 0.48 -1.26 -17.26
N ASP A 192 1.80 -1.25 -17.46
CA ASP A 192 2.51 -2.35 -18.12
C ASP A 192 2.77 -3.54 -17.18
N GLU A 193 2.98 -3.28 -15.89
CA GLU A 193 3.33 -4.33 -14.91
C GLU A 193 2.13 -4.82 -14.10
N LEU A 194 1.13 -3.94 -13.85
CA LEU A 194 -0.01 -4.25 -12.99
C LEU A 194 -1.37 -4.22 -13.72
N GLY A 195 -1.40 -3.77 -14.98
CA GLY A 195 -2.66 -3.59 -15.72
C GLY A 195 -3.56 -2.46 -15.18
N LEU A 196 -3.00 -1.57 -14.38
CA LEU A 196 -3.71 -0.45 -13.76
C LEU A 196 -3.57 0.78 -14.63
N ASN A 197 -4.54 0.99 -15.51
CA ASN A 197 -4.59 2.18 -16.36
C ASN A 197 -4.91 3.43 -15.53
N ASP A 198 -4.46 4.57 -16.02
CA ASP A 198 -4.94 5.85 -15.56
C ASP A 198 -6.43 5.99 -15.91
N ASN A 199 -7.30 6.10 -14.93
CA ASN A 199 -8.73 6.30 -15.11
C ASN A 199 -9.07 7.76 -15.48
N GLY A 200 -8.22 8.39 -16.32
CA GLY A 200 -8.42 9.75 -16.82
C GLY A 200 -8.12 10.82 -15.76
N ASN A 201 -7.06 10.63 -14.99
CA ASN A 201 -6.47 11.72 -14.24
C ASN A 201 -5.70 12.61 -15.23
N ASP A 202 -6.38 13.54 -15.83
CA ASP A 202 -5.75 14.73 -16.40
C ASP A 202 -5.21 15.55 -15.22
N ARG A 203 -3.97 15.31 -14.85
CA ARG A 203 -3.24 16.04 -13.79
C ARG A 203 -2.41 17.13 -14.41
#